data_2f600906945018822c2497bcfb5e99a6
#
_entry.id   2f600906945018822c2497bcfb5e99a6
#
_cell.length_a   1.000
_cell.length_b   1.000
_cell.length_c   1.000
_cell.angle_alpha   90.00
_cell.angle_beta   90.00
_cell.angle_gamma   90.00
#
_symmetry.space_group_name_H-M   'P 1'
#
loop_
_entity.id
_entity.type
_entity.pdbx_description
1 polymer ?
#
loop_
_entity_poly.entity_id
_entity_poly.type
_entity_poly.pdbx_seq_one_letter_code
_entity_poly.pdbx_strand_id
1 'polypeptide(L)'
;MRAANYSSMNIFNQNQIKEINNIIKTNLVEGKDDFAAESHKTSEVSFIYLGKIQKFILPFIDFCLTANNNFFGFDLHPLTSLKKLNYNIYEEGTEYSWHIDAVPADPVRDIKLTALLNLSEENYEGGELVLFRANEIICKEFNSPGSAVIFPSFINHKVNKIISGRRHTLAIWMSGPKFR
;
A
#
# COMPACT_ATOMS: atom_id res chain seq x y z
N MET A 1 7.32 24.19 -5.49
CA MET A 1 6.66 23.75 -4.24
C MET A 1 6.13 22.35 -4.48
N ARG A 2 6.71 21.31 -3.87
CA ARG A 2 6.27 19.92 -3.99
C ARG A 2 5.15 19.71 -2.99
N ALA A 3 3.88 19.77 -3.41
CA ALA A 3 2.73 19.80 -2.51
C ALA A 3 1.61 18.83 -2.92
N ALA A 4 1.98 17.64 -3.36
CA ALA A 4 0.99 16.60 -3.55
C ALA A 4 0.75 15.87 -2.21
N ASN A 5 -0.53 15.67 -1.84
CA ASN A 5 -0.88 14.83 -0.70
C ASN A 5 -0.64 13.35 -1.01
N TYR A 6 -0.86 12.98 -2.26
CA TYR A 6 -0.65 11.66 -2.83
C TYR A 6 -0.44 11.75 -4.34
N SER A 7 0.04 10.68 -4.94
CA SER A 7 0.03 10.45 -6.39
C SER A 7 -0.64 9.12 -6.68
N SER A 8 -1.41 9.05 -7.76
CA SER A 8 -2.09 7.83 -8.17
C SER A 8 -1.99 7.61 -9.68
N MET A 9 -2.03 6.35 -10.11
CA MET A 9 -2.00 5.94 -11.52
C MET A 9 -2.66 4.58 -11.68
N ASN A 10 -3.42 4.37 -12.75
CA ASN A 10 -3.82 3.03 -13.15
C ASN A 10 -2.67 2.38 -13.92
N ILE A 11 -2.18 1.23 -13.45
CA ILE A 11 -0.93 0.62 -13.90
C ILE A 11 -1.19 -0.71 -14.59
N PHE A 12 -2.12 -1.53 -14.06
CA PHE A 12 -2.33 -2.90 -14.48
C PHE A 12 -3.75 -3.13 -15.00
N ASN A 13 -3.87 -3.95 -16.04
CA ASN A 13 -5.14 -4.47 -16.52
C ASN A 13 -5.54 -5.75 -15.75
N GLN A 14 -6.76 -6.23 -15.97
CA GLN A 14 -7.33 -7.40 -15.26
C GLN A 14 -6.51 -8.68 -15.44
N ASN A 15 -5.91 -8.92 -16.61
CA ASN A 15 -5.11 -10.12 -16.85
C ASN A 15 -3.82 -10.09 -16.03
N GLN A 16 -3.18 -8.92 -15.97
CA GLN A 16 -1.97 -8.71 -15.14
C GLN A 16 -2.28 -8.83 -13.65
N ILE A 17 -3.43 -8.31 -13.19
CA ILE A 17 -3.88 -8.47 -11.79
C ILE A 17 -4.03 -9.96 -11.43
N LYS A 18 -4.69 -10.75 -12.27
CA LYS A 18 -4.85 -12.19 -12.07
C LYS A 18 -3.52 -12.91 -12.01
N GLU A 19 -2.59 -12.58 -12.90
CA GLU A 19 -1.24 -13.15 -12.91
C GLU A 19 -0.49 -12.82 -11.62
N ILE A 20 -0.50 -11.55 -11.20
CA ILE A 20 0.13 -11.08 -9.96
C ILE A 20 -0.46 -11.82 -8.74
N ASN A 21 -1.79 -11.90 -8.64
CA ASN A 21 -2.46 -12.60 -7.55
C ASN A 21 -2.11 -14.09 -7.49
N ASN A 22 -2.01 -14.77 -8.63
CA ASN A 22 -1.61 -16.18 -8.68
C ASN A 22 -0.19 -16.38 -8.15
N ILE A 23 0.73 -15.48 -8.50
CA ILE A 23 2.10 -15.52 -7.98
C ILE A 23 2.12 -15.25 -6.48
N ILE A 24 1.33 -14.30 -5.99
CA ILE A 24 1.22 -14.04 -4.55
C ILE A 24 0.74 -15.29 -3.84
N LYS A 25 -0.42 -15.85 -4.24
CA LYS A 25 -1.04 -17.02 -3.60
C LYS A 25 -0.11 -18.23 -3.51
N THR A 26 0.79 -18.42 -4.50
CA THR A 26 1.74 -19.54 -4.52
C THR A 26 3.04 -19.28 -3.75
N ASN A 27 3.30 -18.05 -3.29
CA ASN A 27 4.54 -17.64 -2.63
C ASN A 27 4.30 -16.93 -1.30
N LEU A 28 3.13 -17.07 -0.70
CA LEU A 28 2.84 -16.51 0.61
C LEU A 28 3.80 -17.05 1.66
N VAL A 29 4.21 -16.20 2.57
CA VAL A 29 5.00 -16.57 3.76
C VAL A 29 4.17 -16.32 5.00
N GLU A 30 4.27 -17.25 5.95
CA GLU A 30 3.69 -17.06 7.26
C GLU A 30 4.33 -15.86 7.96
N GLY A 31 3.53 -15.10 8.67
CA GLY A 31 3.97 -13.96 9.45
C GLY A 31 2.82 -13.45 10.30
N LYS A 32 3.15 -12.82 11.42
CA LYS A 32 2.17 -12.05 12.19
C LYS A 32 2.26 -10.59 11.75
N ASP A 33 1.13 -9.94 11.61
CA ASP A 33 1.06 -8.50 11.55
C ASP A 33 1.11 -8.00 13.00
N ASP A 34 2.32 -7.70 13.49
CA ASP A 34 2.54 -7.28 14.88
C ASP A 34 1.80 -5.97 15.22
N PHE A 35 1.36 -5.23 14.21
CA PHE A 35 0.61 -3.97 14.36
C PHE A 35 -0.91 -4.13 14.23
N ALA A 36 -1.41 -5.27 13.77
CA ALA A 36 -2.85 -5.47 13.53
C ALA A 36 -3.68 -5.39 14.83
N ALA A 37 -3.13 -5.85 15.94
CA ALA A 37 -3.84 -5.89 17.22
C ALA A 37 -4.05 -4.50 17.85
N GLU A 38 -3.15 -3.54 17.57
CA GLU A 38 -3.19 -2.18 18.15
C GLU A 38 -3.96 -1.19 17.27
N SER A 39 -4.17 -1.51 16.00
CA SER A 39 -4.62 -0.57 14.97
C SER A 39 -6.07 -0.74 14.52
N HIS A 40 -6.88 -1.55 15.21
CA HIS A 40 -8.27 -1.86 14.78
C HIS A 40 -8.39 -2.22 13.29
N LYS A 41 -7.44 -3.00 12.78
CA LYS A 41 -7.42 -3.56 11.45
C LYS A 41 -8.14 -4.90 11.46
N THR A 42 -9.17 -5.04 10.64
CA THR A 42 -9.97 -6.27 10.56
C THR A 42 -9.74 -7.07 9.27
N SER A 43 -8.83 -6.60 8.39
CA SER A 43 -8.47 -7.33 7.17
C SER A 43 -7.54 -8.52 7.47
N GLU A 44 -7.62 -9.54 6.63
CA GLU A 44 -6.61 -10.60 6.59
C GLU A 44 -5.31 -10.06 6.00
N VAL A 45 -4.17 -10.41 6.62
CA VAL A 45 -2.83 -10.00 6.17
C VAL A 45 -1.97 -11.21 5.94
N SER A 46 -1.42 -11.31 4.74
CA SER A 46 -0.41 -12.27 4.35
C SER A 46 0.84 -11.55 3.83
N PHE A 47 1.94 -12.24 3.74
CA PHE A 47 3.20 -11.63 3.33
C PHE A 47 3.81 -12.32 2.13
N ILE A 48 4.53 -11.54 1.31
CA ILE A 48 5.35 -12.05 0.22
C ILE A 48 6.68 -11.30 0.18
N TYR A 49 7.79 -12.00 -0.12
CA TYR A 49 9.05 -11.33 -0.35
C TYR A 49 9.10 -10.68 -1.75
N LEU A 50 9.61 -9.46 -1.81
CA LEU A 50 9.73 -8.71 -3.07
C LEU A 50 10.46 -9.52 -4.16
N GLY A 51 11.51 -10.25 -3.81
CA GLY A 51 12.26 -11.07 -4.77
C GLY A 51 11.43 -12.13 -5.51
N LYS A 52 10.28 -12.53 -4.95
CA LYS A 52 9.38 -13.49 -5.59
C LYS A 52 8.45 -12.86 -6.63
N ILE A 53 8.17 -11.57 -6.51
CA ILE A 53 7.15 -10.89 -7.30
C ILE A 53 7.69 -9.68 -8.09
N GLN A 54 8.90 -9.21 -7.79
CA GLN A 54 9.46 -7.95 -8.29
C GLN A 54 9.28 -7.76 -9.81
N LYS A 55 9.60 -8.76 -10.61
CA LYS A 55 9.53 -8.68 -12.07
C LYS A 55 8.10 -8.41 -12.60
N PHE A 56 7.07 -8.80 -11.86
CA PHE A 56 5.67 -8.62 -12.24
C PHE A 56 5.12 -7.27 -11.81
N ILE A 57 5.72 -6.65 -10.78
CA ILE A 57 5.31 -5.35 -10.25
C ILE A 57 6.32 -4.24 -10.51
N LEU A 58 7.28 -4.42 -11.45
CA LEU A 58 8.22 -3.37 -11.84
C LEU A 58 7.53 -2.06 -12.20
N PRO A 59 6.43 -2.03 -13.00
CA PRO A 59 5.73 -0.78 -13.30
C PRO A 59 5.22 -0.05 -12.06
N PHE A 60 4.80 -0.78 -11.02
CA PHE A 60 4.39 -0.20 -9.75
C PHE A 60 5.58 0.39 -8.98
N ILE A 61 6.71 -0.30 -8.95
CA ILE A 61 7.93 0.21 -8.31
C ILE A 61 8.41 1.48 -9.02
N ASP A 62 8.45 1.47 -10.36
CA ASP A 62 8.86 2.62 -11.17
C ASP A 62 7.94 3.82 -10.98
N PHE A 63 6.62 3.59 -10.90
CA PHE A 63 5.66 4.63 -10.53
C PHE A 63 6.00 5.24 -9.16
N CYS A 64 6.28 4.41 -8.15
CA CYS A 64 6.61 4.89 -6.81
C CYS A 64 7.88 5.75 -6.78
N LEU A 65 8.95 5.31 -7.46
CA LEU A 65 10.21 6.04 -7.54
C LEU A 65 10.05 7.36 -8.31
N THR A 66 9.31 7.32 -9.41
CA THR A 66 9.00 8.52 -10.22
C THR A 66 8.17 9.52 -9.42
N ALA A 67 7.14 9.07 -8.71
CA ALA A 67 6.32 9.92 -7.85
C ALA A 67 7.16 10.55 -6.71
N ASN A 68 8.06 9.77 -6.09
CA ASN A 68 8.97 10.30 -5.10
C ASN A 68 9.85 11.42 -5.68
N ASN A 69 10.48 11.19 -6.84
CA ASN A 69 11.36 12.16 -7.45
C ASN A 69 10.64 13.46 -7.83
N ASN A 70 9.40 13.34 -8.33
CA ASN A 70 8.64 14.49 -8.83
C ASN A 70 7.92 15.26 -7.72
N PHE A 71 7.40 14.57 -6.69
CA PHE A 71 6.45 15.18 -5.75
C PHE A 71 6.93 15.19 -4.29
N PHE A 72 7.60 14.12 -3.81
CA PHE A 72 7.92 13.99 -2.38
C PHE A 72 9.38 14.32 -2.06
N GLY A 73 10.33 13.79 -2.84
CA GLY A 73 11.75 14.13 -2.74
C GLY A 73 12.45 13.55 -1.51
N PHE A 74 11.99 12.40 -1.00
CA PHE A 74 12.67 11.72 0.09
C PHE A 74 13.90 10.97 -0.40
N ASP A 75 14.96 10.96 0.42
CA ASP A 75 16.02 9.98 0.28
C ASP A 75 15.48 8.60 0.67
N LEU A 76 15.58 7.65 -0.25
CA LEU A 76 15.07 6.30 -0.05
C LEU A 76 16.21 5.29 -0.07
N HIS A 77 16.15 4.33 0.82
CA HIS A 77 17.00 3.14 0.74
C HIS A 77 16.55 2.23 -0.40
N PRO A 78 17.47 1.53 -1.08
CA PRO A 78 17.13 0.58 -2.12
C PRO A 78 16.19 -0.51 -1.60
N LEU A 79 15.21 -0.89 -2.42
CA LEU A 79 14.37 -2.05 -2.16
C LEU A 79 15.18 -3.32 -2.42
N THR A 80 15.25 -4.20 -1.43
CA THR A 80 15.96 -5.48 -1.54
C THR A 80 14.99 -6.62 -1.80
N SER A 81 15.49 -7.73 -2.38
CA SER A 81 14.68 -8.93 -2.61
C SER A 81 14.07 -9.53 -1.33
N LEU A 82 14.67 -9.23 -0.17
CA LEU A 82 14.21 -9.68 1.15
C LEU A 82 13.14 -8.77 1.78
N LYS A 83 12.78 -7.67 1.12
CA LYS A 83 11.69 -6.80 1.61
C LYS A 83 10.39 -7.57 1.64
N LYS A 84 9.76 -7.65 2.82
CA LYS A 84 8.40 -8.17 2.96
C LYS A 84 7.40 -7.11 2.51
N LEU A 85 6.42 -7.56 1.74
CA LEU A 85 5.27 -6.78 1.28
C LEU A 85 4.03 -7.38 1.95
N ASN A 86 3.07 -6.52 2.32
CA ASN A 86 1.80 -6.97 2.89
C ASN A 86 0.77 -7.13 1.78
N TYR A 87 0.20 -8.33 1.69
CA TYR A 87 -0.97 -8.60 0.88
C TYR A 87 -2.18 -8.63 1.81
N ASN A 88 -3.08 -7.66 1.63
CA ASN A 88 -4.24 -7.48 2.49
C ASN A 88 -5.50 -7.85 1.74
N ILE A 89 -6.38 -8.61 2.40
CA ILE A 89 -7.71 -8.97 1.92
C ILE A 89 -8.73 -8.35 2.86
N TYR A 90 -9.56 -7.48 2.31
CA TYR A 90 -10.69 -6.86 3.00
C TYR A 90 -11.96 -7.52 2.48
N GLU A 91 -12.71 -8.17 3.36
CA GLU A 91 -14.01 -8.73 3.08
C GLU A 91 -15.13 -7.77 3.53
N GLU A 92 -16.37 -8.08 3.19
CA GLU A 92 -17.53 -7.32 3.64
C GLU A 92 -17.51 -7.12 5.16
N GLY A 93 -17.77 -5.91 5.60
CA GLY A 93 -17.74 -5.51 7.00
C GLY A 93 -16.37 -5.18 7.57
N THR A 94 -15.27 -5.46 6.86
CA THR A 94 -13.91 -5.16 7.33
C THR A 94 -13.48 -3.75 6.97
N GLU A 95 -12.61 -3.18 7.81
CA GLU A 95 -12.09 -1.82 7.70
C GLU A 95 -10.70 -1.70 8.29
N TYR A 96 -10.07 -0.54 8.16
CA TYR A 96 -8.85 -0.19 8.88
C TYR A 96 -8.98 1.25 9.38
N SER A 97 -9.01 1.40 10.70
CA SER A 97 -9.20 2.69 11.37
C SER A 97 -8.06 3.68 11.09
N TRP A 98 -8.24 4.92 11.49
CA TRP A 98 -7.23 5.98 11.38
C TRP A 98 -5.89 5.59 12.01
N HIS A 99 -4.82 5.67 11.22
CA HIS A 99 -3.46 5.36 11.63
C HIS A 99 -2.43 6.09 10.76
N ILE A 100 -1.18 6.05 11.19
CA ILE A 100 -0.01 6.45 10.42
C ILE A 100 0.94 5.26 10.30
N ASP A 101 1.66 5.15 9.18
CA ASP A 101 2.64 4.08 8.98
C ASP A 101 4.05 4.45 9.43
N ALA A 102 4.31 5.74 9.62
CA ALA A 102 5.60 6.25 10.11
C ALA A 102 5.74 6.03 11.62
N VAL A 103 5.81 4.77 12.04
CA VAL A 103 6.05 4.44 13.45
C VAL A 103 7.55 4.43 13.73
N PRO A 104 8.06 5.10 14.78
CA PRO A 104 9.48 5.17 15.09
C PRO A 104 10.00 3.88 15.75
N ALA A 105 9.78 2.74 15.09
CA ALA A 105 10.15 1.42 15.61
C ALA A 105 11.61 1.01 15.28
N ASP A 106 12.23 1.66 14.30
CA ASP A 106 13.59 1.34 13.85
C ASP A 106 14.57 2.46 14.27
N PRO A 107 15.67 2.15 14.98
CA PRO A 107 16.63 3.18 15.43
C PRO A 107 17.41 3.84 14.30
N VAL A 108 17.46 3.25 13.10
CA VAL A 108 18.36 3.65 12.01
C VAL A 108 17.62 4.29 10.84
N ARG A 109 16.36 3.96 10.62
CA ARG A 109 15.57 4.36 9.46
C ARG A 109 14.14 4.73 9.83
N ASP A 110 13.51 5.54 8.99
CA ASP A 110 12.08 5.83 9.05
C ASP A 110 11.40 5.32 7.78
N ILE A 111 10.13 4.93 7.90
CA ILE A 111 9.27 4.75 6.74
C ILE A 111 8.94 6.14 6.20
N LYS A 112 9.24 6.38 4.92
CA LYS A 112 9.04 7.67 4.25
C LYS A 112 7.76 7.72 3.44
N LEU A 113 7.48 6.63 2.72
CA LEU A 113 6.36 6.52 1.81
C LEU A 113 5.61 5.21 2.02
N THR A 114 4.30 5.30 1.97
CA THR A 114 3.37 4.18 1.84
C THR A 114 2.90 4.12 0.41
N ALA A 115 3.06 2.98 -0.23
CA ALA A 115 2.57 2.70 -1.57
C ALA A 115 1.65 1.49 -1.56
N LEU A 116 0.48 1.64 -2.17
CA LEU A 116 -0.55 0.62 -2.25
C LEU A 116 -0.89 0.35 -3.71
N LEU A 117 -1.04 -0.93 -4.05
CA LEU A 117 -1.51 -1.39 -5.35
C LEU A 117 -2.84 -2.14 -5.16
N ASN A 118 -3.88 -1.74 -5.89
CA ASN A 118 -5.18 -2.40 -5.86
C ASN A 118 -5.15 -3.63 -6.79
N LEU A 119 -5.20 -4.81 -6.19
CA LEU A 119 -5.18 -6.10 -6.87
C LEU A 119 -6.54 -6.81 -6.85
N SER A 120 -7.64 -6.07 -6.61
CA SER A 120 -8.98 -6.65 -6.64
C SER A 120 -9.29 -7.23 -8.03
N GLU A 121 -9.77 -8.45 -8.07
CA GLU A 121 -10.13 -9.13 -9.33
C GLU A 121 -11.55 -8.78 -9.78
N GLU A 122 -12.39 -8.35 -8.84
CA GLU A 122 -13.79 -7.99 -9.03
C GLU A 122 -14.06 -6.60 -8.46
N ASN A 123 -15.19 -6.02 -8.87
CA ASN A 123 -15.66 -4.77 -8.30
C ASN A 123 -16.11 -4.99 -6.83
N TYR A 124 -15.92 -3.98 -6.02
CA TYR A 124 -16.36 -3.93 -4.63
C TYR A 124 -16.94 -2.55 -4.33
N GLU A 125 -17.71 -2.44 -3.26
CA GLU A 125 -18.27 -1.19 -2.76
C GLU A 125 -17.72 -0.88 -1.37
N GLY A 126 -17.53 0.40 -1.08
CA GLY A 126 -16.84 0.86 0.12
C GLY A 126 -15.33 0.71 0.00
N GLY A 127 -14.63 0.61 1.12
CA GLY A 127 -13.18 0.38 1.16
C GLY A 127 -12.34 1.51 0.59
N GLU A 128 -12.87 2.72 0.51
CA GLU A 128 -12.10 3.87 0.03
C GLU A 128 -10.92 4.16 0.95
N LEU A 129 -9.77 4.42 0.35
CA LEU A 129 -8.64 5.00 1.06
C LEU A 129 -8.92 6.49 1.31
N VAL A 130 -8.90 6.89 2.57
CA VAL A 130 -9.10 8.27 2.99
C VAL A 130 -7.84 8.77 3.68
N LEU A 131 -7.28 9.87 3.20
CA LEU A 131 -6.16 10.58 3.82
C LEU A 131 -6.69 11.78 4.61
N PHE A 132 -6.02 12.15 5.69
CA PHE A 132 -6.34 13.36 6.47
C PHE A 132 -5.18 14.32 6.47
N ARG A 133 -5.42 15.51 5.88
CA ARG A 133 -4.51 16.65 5.95
C ARG A 133 -5.33 17.94 5.93
N ALA A 134 -5.63 18.48 7.08
CA ALA A 134 -6.60 19.55 7.32
C ALA A 134 -8.06 19.14 7.06
N ASN A 135 -8.33 18.36 6.01
CA ASN A 135 -9.62 17.77 5.67
C ASN A 135 -9.45 16.33 5.22
N GLU A 136 -10.55 15.55 5.18
CA GLU A 136 -10.56 14.22 4.59
C GLU A 136 -10.44 14.33 3.06
N ILE A 137 -9.56 13.51 2.49
CA ILE A 137 -9.30 13.39 1.05
C ILE A 137 -9.54 11.94 0.66
N ILE A 138 -10.58 11.68 -0.11
CA ILE A 138 -10.87 10.35 -0.64
C ILE A 138 -10.04 10.13 -1.90
N CYS A 139 -9.21 9.09 -1.92
CA CYS A 139 -8.41 8.71 -3.08
C CYS A 139 -9.26 7.90 -4.08
N LYS A 140 -10.19 8.56 -4.77
CA LYS A 140 -11.18 7.91 -5.65
C LYS A 140 -10.55 7.07 -6.76
N GLU A 141 -9.45 7.54 -7.32
CA GLU A 141 -8.74 6.87 -8.41
C GLU A 141 -8.18 5.51 -7.98
N PHE A 142 -7.90 5.35 -6.68
CA PHE A 142 -7.38 4.10 -6.13
C PHE A 142 -8.44 2.99 -6.00
N ASN A 143 -9.72 3.30 -6.08
CA ASN A 143 -10.78 2.29 -5.99
C ASN A 143 -10.84 1.39 -7.25
N SER A 144 -10.28 1.83 -8.36
CA SER A 144 -10.25 1.02 -9.59
C SER A 144 -9.20 -0.08 -9.50
N PRO A 145 -9.53 -1.35 -9.83
CA PRO A 145 -8.56 -2.43 -9.93
C PRO A 145 -7.38 -2.07 -10.86
N GLY A 146 -6.17 -2.44 -10.44
CA GLY A 146 -4.92 -2.13 -11.15
C GLY A 146 -4.36 -0.75 -10.87
N SER A 147 -5.06 0.08 -10.09
CA SER A 147 -4.57 1.39 -9.68
C SER A 147 -3.57 1.29 -8.54
N ALA A 148 -2.60 2.18 -8.54
CA ALA A 148 -1.67 2.40 -7.44
C ALA A 148 -1.85 3.78 -6.85
N VAL A 149 -1.52 3.91 -5.57
CA VAL A 149 -1.42 5.18 -4.85
C VAL A 149 -0.16 5.19 -4.01
N ILE A 150 0.47 6.35 -3.88
CA ILE A 150 1.63 6.57 -3.00
C ILE A 150 1.48 7.90 -2.27
N PHE A 151 1.81 7.92 -0.98
CA PHE A 151 1.73 9.09 -0.11
C PHE A 151 2.78 9.04 1.01
N PRO A 152 3.13 10.18 1.63
CA PRO A 152 4.00 10.22 2.80
C PRO A 152 3.42 9.41 3.96
N SER A 153 4.21 8.51 4.53
CA SER A 153 3.78 7.53 5.55
C SER A 153 3.32 8.16 6.87
N PHE A 154 3.65 9.44 7.11
CA PHE A 154 3.19 10.19 8.28
C PHE A 154 1.81 10.84 8.08
N ILE A 155 1.21 10.73 6.90
CA ILE A 155 -0.17 11.18 6.69
C ILE A 155 -1.12 10.20 7.36
N ASN A 156 -1.97 10.75 8.23
CA ASN A 156 -3.02 9.95 8.88
C ASN A 156 -4.01 9.47 7.82
N HIS A 157 -4.34 8.18 7.84
CA HIS A 157 -5.19 7.57 6.83
C HIS A 157 -6.00 6.40 7.39
N LYS A 158 -7.06 6.05 6.68
CA LYS A 158 -7.94 4.92 6.99
C LYS A 158 -8.38 4.22 5.72
N VAL A 159 -8.90 3.01 5.86
CA VAL A 159 -9.70 2.32 4.84
C VAL A 159 -11.12 2.21 5.36
N ASN A 160 -12.07 2.80 4.65
CA ASN A 160 -13.49 2.70 4.98
C ASN A 160 -13.96 1.24 4.92
N LYS A 161 -15.07 0.96 5.60
CA LYS A 161 -15.67 -0.36 5.63
C LYS A 161 -16.03 -0.84 4.21
N ILE A 162 -15.72 -2.09 3.90
CA ILE A 162 -16.24 -2.77 2.70
C ILE A 162 -17.73 -2.99 2.88
N ILE A 163 -18.52 -2.52 1.93
CA ILE A 163 -19.98 -2.68 1.92
C ILE A 163 -20.37 -3.98 1.21
N SER A 164 -19.70 -4.29 0.11
CA SER A 164 -19.89 -5.55 -0.63
C SER A 164 -18.66 -5.92 -1.44
N GLY A 165 -18.48 -7.20 -1.73
CA GLY A 165 -17.34 -7.74 -2.49
C GLY A 165 -16.06 -7.87 -1.66
N ARG A 166 -14.92 -7.95 -2.36
CA ARG A 166 -13.59 -8.11 -1.75
C ARG A 166 -12.59 -7.13 -2.34
N ARG A 167 -11.84 -6.47 -1.47
CA ARG A 167 -10.75 -5.59 -1.85
C ARG A 167 -9.41 -6.24 -1.54
N HIS A 168 -8.57 -6.41 -2.56
CA HIS A 168 -7.21 -6.94 -2.40
C HIS A 168 -6.20 -5.83 -2.63
N THR A 169 -5.20 -5.70 -1.75
CA THR A 169 -4.12 -4.73 -1.92
C THR A 169 -2.76 -5.30 -1.59
N LEU A 170 -1.76 -4.85 -2.33
CA LEU A 170 -0.36 -5.06 -2.01
C LEU A 170 0.22 -3.75 -1.50
N ALA A 171 0.81 -3.78 -0.29
CA ALA A 171 1.43 -2.62 0.32
C ALA A 171 2.95 -2.74 0.35
N ILE A 172 3.64 -1.63 0.01
CA ILE A 172 5.09 -1.47 0.13
C ILE A 172 5.37 -0.22 0.97
N TRP A 173 6.11 -0.38 2.07
CA TRP A 173 6.65 0.74 2.81
C TRP A 173 8.09 1.00 2.39
N MET A 174 8.34 2.19 1.86
CA MET A 174 9.65 2.62 1.41
C MET A 174 10.35 3.41 2.52
N SER A 175 11.51 2.93 2.94
CA SER A 175 12.27 3.51 4.06
C SER A 175 13.41 4.39 3.55
N GLY A 176 13.86 5.30 4.39
CA GLY A 176 15.02 6.15 4.17
C GLY A 176 15.73 6.50 5.48
N PRO A 177 16.73 7.39 5.46
CA PRO A 177 17.38 7.89 6.66
C PRO A 177 16.39 8.50 7.64
N LYS A 178 16.73 8.56 8.92
CA LYS A 178 15.93 9.24 9.95
C LYS A 178 15.57 10.66 9.53
N PHE A 179 14.36 11.10 9.88
CA PHE A 179 14.00 12.51 9.81
C PHE A 179 14.89 13.30 10.79
N ARG A 180 15.37 14.45 10.35
CA ARG A 180 16.19 15.37 11.16
C ARG A 180 15.42 16.65 11.43
#